data_ff33a4afc8f83d5952e593a2480a48b5
#
_entry.id   ff33a4afc8f83d5952e593a2480a48b5
#
_cell.length_a   1.000
_cell.length_b   1.000
_cell.length_c   1.000
_cell.angle_alpha   90.00
_cell.angle_beta   90.00
_cell.angle_gamma   90.00
#
_symmetry.space_group_name_H-M   'P 1'
#
loop_
_entity.id
_entity.type
_entity.pdbx_description
1 polymer ?
#
loop_
_entity_poly.entity_id
_entity_poly.type
_entity_poly.pdbx_seq_one_letter_code
_entity_poly.pdbx_strand_id
1 'polypeptide(L)'
;MLGELIRRKITGHEAVPNDIALDSTRFSLTTDVPRPTEDAIDQRLLTSLPVAKLITDDWQDLCRIRTISAGGLMADTGACHGAGAAVVVELNSEQRIDATILWTRGTTIGVKFNEDVDVREILAHRRPRIGYRPRPTRLAIRCGATVRIGGHYHRVEVQDISLGGIKLELHELACVGKTVVVAVESLRAVKGVVRWYHDGYAGIVFQRPLRFEELAEWLGKRIEIASLYASTGPLTHAPRAAGTGRSTIGFSTGSYDVRPRRG
;
A
#
# COMPACT_ATOMS: atom_id res chain seq x y z
N MET A 1 -27.24 -12.69 56.26
CA MET A 1 -26.83 -11.33 55.94
C MET A 1 -25.63 -11.39 55.04
N LEU A 2 -25.85 -11.68 53.77
CA LEU A 2 -24.84 -11.68 52.69
C LEU A 2 -25.58 -11.54 51.39
N GLY A 3 -25.90 -10.32 51.00
CA GLY A 3 -26.73 -10.13 49.79
C GLY A 3 -26.98 -8.67 49.37
N GLU A 4 -26.05 -7.75 49.70
CA GLU A 4 -26.35 -6.33 49.42
C GLU A 4 -25.13 -5.48 49.04
N LEU A 5 -24.22 -6.01 48.23
CA LEU A 5 -23.04 -5.23 47.84
C LEU A 5 -22.65 -5.38 46.38
N ILE A 6 -23.58 -5.65 45.44
CA ILE A 6 -23.28 -5.55 44.01
C ILE A 6 -24.45 -4.83 43.31
N ARG A 7 -24.60 -3.55 43.57
CA ARG A 7 -25.32 -2.60 42.71
C ARG A 7 -24.61 -1.24 42.76
N ARG A 8 -23.37 -1.18 42.33
CA ARG A 8 -22.82 0.11 41.87
C ARG A 8 -23.20 0.30 40.41
N LYS A 9 -24.21 1.12 40.24
CA LYS A 9 -24.64 1.76 39.03
C LYS A 9 -23.43 2.42 38.37
N ILE A 10 -22.94 1.88 37.27
CA ILE A 10 -22.04 2.57 36.37
C ILE A 10 -22.93 3.44 35.50
N THR A 11 -23.27 4.61 35.99
CA THR A 11 -23.76 5.74 35.22
C THR A 11 -22.58 6.66 34.98
N GLY A 12 -21.79 6.32 33.99
CA GLY A 12 -20.82 7.19 33.35
C GLY A 12 -21.00 7.01 31.88
N HIS A 13 -21.91 7.77 31.27
CA HIS A 13 -21.86 8.04 29.86
C HIS A 13 -20.65 8.95 29.64
N GLU A 14 -19.45 8.37 29.60
CA GLU A 14 -18.37 8.99 28.84
C GLU A 14 -18.76 8.87 27.38
N ALA A 15 -18.98 10.01 26.76
CA ALA A 15 -19.15 10.13 25.32
C ALA A 15 -17.90 9.51 24.67
N VAL A 16 -18.05 8.32 24.10
CA VAL A 16 -17.05 7.68 23.28
C VAL A 16 -16.79 8.63 22.12
N PRO A 17 -15.53 9.07 21.89
CA PRO A 17 -15.25 9.97 20.80
C PRO A 17 -15.76 9.38 19.48
N ASN A 18 -16.40 10.21 18.67
CA ASN A 18 -16.98 9.85 17.36
C ASN A 18 -15.98 9.20 16.38
N ASP A 19 -14.68 9.26 16.66
CA ASP A 19 -13.63 8.62 15.86
C ASP A 19 -13.63 7.09 15.88
N ILE A 20 -14.22 6.46 16.89
CA ILE A 20 -14.28 4.98 16.99
C ILE A 20 -15.36 4.40 16.06
N ALA A 21 -16.39 5.16 15.75
CA ALA A 21 -17.46 4.73 14.83
C ALA A 21 -16.99 4.65 13.37
N LEU A 22 -15.92 5.35 12.99
CA LEU A 22 -15.34 5.31 11.64
C LEU A 22 -14.49 4.08 11.38
N ASP A 23 -14.13 3.33 12.41
CA ASP A 23 -13.15 2.23 12.34
C ASP A 23 -13.78 0.83 12.38
N SER A 24 -15.08 0.68 12.17
CA SER A 24 -15.74 -0.63 12.15
C SER A 24 -16.04 -1.11 10.72
N THR A 25 -15.69 -2.35 10.43
CA THR A 25 -16.10 -3.04 9.20
C THR A 25 -17.42 -3.77 9.47
N ARG A 26 -18.33 -3.68 8.52
CA ARG A 26 -19.60 -4.41 8.53
C ARG A 26 -19.48 -5.64 7.64
N PHE A 27 -20.22 -6.70 7.96
CA PHE A 27 -20.28 -7.86 7.08
C PHE A 27 -21.71 -8.33 6.87
N SER A 28 -21.97 -8.90 5.70
CA SER A 28 -23.24 -9.53 5.32
C SER A 28 -22.97 -10.93 4.76
N LEU A 29 -23.94 -11.81 4.83
CA LEU A 29 -23.87 -13.14 4.22
C LEU A 29 -24.57 -13.17 2.84
N THR A 30 -25.01 -12.02 2.34
CA THR A 30 -25.61 -11.91 1.00
C THR A 30 -24.58 -12.00 -0.09
N THR A 31 -24.98 -12.38 -1.29
CA THR A 31 -24.13 -12.39 -2.50
C THR A 31 -24.12 -11.04 -3.20
N ASP A 32 -24.89 -10.06 -2.73
CA ASP A 32 -24.93 -8.73 -3.31
C ASP A 32 -23.66 -7.93 -2.96
N VAL A 33 -23.18 -7.17 -3.92
CA VAL A 33 -22.08 -6.21 -3.69
C VAL A 33 -22.59 -5.07 -2.83
N PRO A 34 -21.95 -4.77 -1.70
CA PRO A 34 -22.38 -3.69 -0.82
C PRO A 34 -22.44 -2.34 -1.55
N ARG A 35 -23.48 -1.57 -1.27
CA ARG A 35 -23.67 -0.20 -1.76
C ARG A 35 -23.77 0.76 -0.58
N PRO A 36 -23.45 2.05 -0.77
CA PRO A 36 -23.73 3.05 0.23
C PRO A 36 -25.24 3.18 0.40
N THR A 37 -25.80 2.56 1.43
CA THR A 37 -27.21 2.67 1.83
C THR A 37 -27.27 3.27 3.22
N GLU A 38 -28.28 4.12 3.46
CA GLU A 38 -28.52 4.71 4.77
C GLU A 38 -29.12 3.69 5.77
N ASP A 39 -29.68 2.58 5.25
CA ASP A 39 -30.38 1.56 6.04
C ASP A 39 -29.66 0.22 5.99
N ALA A 40 -28.94 -0.10 7.04
CA ALA A 40 -28.22 -1.36 7.19
C ALA A 40 -28.91 -2.25 8.23
N ILE A 41 -29.88 -3.04 7.80
CA ILE A 41 -30.75 -3.81 8.70
C ILE A 41 -30.11 -5.11 9.23
N ASP A 42 -29.02 -5.62 8.66
CA ASP A 42 -28.45 -6.92 9.09
C ASP A 42 -26.91 -6.92 9.11
N GLN A 43 -26.29 -5.84 9.58
CA GLN A 43 -24.85 -5.70 9.57
C GLN A 43 -24.28 -5.86 10.97
N ARG A 44 -23.40 -6.85 11.15
CA ARG A 44 -22.63 -7.03 12.38
C ARG A 44 -21.34 -6.22 12.31
N LEU A 45 -21.03 -5.51 13.39
CA LEU A 45 -19.82 -4.69 13.50
C LEU A 45 -18.63 -5.56 13.88
N LEU A 46 -17.54 -5.40 13.14
CA LEU A 46 -16.23 -5.94 13.47
C LEU A 46 -15.36 -4.84 14.09
N THR A 47 -14.74 -5.14 15.21
CA THR A 47 -13.95 -4.19 16.00
C THR A 47 -12.59 -3.82 15.41
N SER A 48 -12.17 -4.39 14.28
CA SER A 48 -10.94 -4.00 13.61
C SER A 48 -11.14 -3.95 12.12
N LEU A 49 -10.83 -2.83 11.51
CA LEU A 49 -10.84 -2.63 10.08
C LEU A 49 -9.76 -3.47 9.42
N PRO A 50 -10.13 -4.35 8.51
CA PRO A 50 -9.15 -4.95 7.66
C PRO A 50 -8.70 -3.93 6.61
N VAL A 51 -7.42 -3.64 6.64
CA VAL A 51 -6.76 -3.04 5.50
C VAL A 51 -6.44 -4.18 4.54
N ALA A 52 -6.94 -4.07 3.34
CA ALA A 52 -6.65 -4.98 2.24
C ALA A 52 -5.77 -4.27 1.21
N LYS A 53 -5.32 -5.02 0.23
CA LYS A 53 -4.58 -4.51 -0.90
C LYS A 53 -5.36 -4.81 -2.17
N LEU A 54 -5.47 -3.82 -3.04
CA LEU A 54 -5.93 -3.95 -4.41
C LEU A 54 -4.71 -4.06 -5.31
N ILE A 55 -4.69 -5.05 -6.18
CA ILE A 55 -3.57 -5.34 -7.07
C ILE A 55 -4.10 -5.38 -8.49
N THR A 56 -3.44 -4.66 -9.39
CA THR A 56 -3.53 -4.82 -10.84
C THR A 56 -2.14 -5.11 -11.39
N ASP A 57 -2.02 -5.25 -12.70
CA ASP A 57 -0.72 -5.43 -13.35
C ASP A 57 0.16 -4.18 -13.20
N ASP A 58 -0.45 -2.99 -13.14
CA ASP A 58 0.27 -1.72 -13.16
C ASP A 58 0.48 -1.10 -11.77
N TRP A 59 -0.38 -1.39 -10.78
CA TRP A 59 -0.33 -0.73 -9.49
C TRP A 59 -0.84 -1.60 -8.33
N GLN A 60 -0.46 -1.18 -7.12
CA GLN A 60 -0.99 -1.70 -5.86
C GLN A 60 -1.49 -0.53 -5.03
N ASP A 61 -2.70 -0.62 -4.51
CA ASP A 61 -3.28 0.37 -3.62
C ASP A 61 -3.74 -0.26 -2.31
N LEU A 62 -3.80 0.54 -1.25
CA LEU A 62 -4.42 0.15 0.02
C LEU A 62 -5.91 0.46 -0.02
N CYS A 63 -6.71 -0.47 0.47
CA CYS A 63 -8.12 -0.20 0.71
C CYS A 63 -8.52 -0.54 2.15
N ARG A 64 -9.37 0.30 2.72
CA ARG A 64 -10.02 0.09 4.02
C ARG A 64 -11.41 -0.46 3.77
N ILE A 65 -11.63 -1.71 4.13
CA ILE A 65 -12.90 -2.37 3.92
C ILE A 65 -13.94 -1.81 4.88
N ARG A 66 -15.01 -1.24 4.34
CA ARG A 66 -16.17 -0.76 5.08
C ARG A 66 -17.19 -1.86 5.32
N THR A 67 -17.48 -2.59 4.26
CA THR A 67 -18.44 -3.69 4.29
C THR A 67 -17.92 -4.82 3.41
N ILE A 68 -18.13 -6.06 3.83
CA ILE A 68 -17.81 -7.25 3.05
C ILE A 68 -19.03 -8.18 3.04
N SER A 69 -19.32 -8.78 1.89
CA SER A 69 -20.36 -9.79 1.67
C SER A 69 -19.76 -11.01 0.97
N ALA A 70 -20.53 -12.07 0.78
CA ALA A 70 -20.07 -13.21 0.00
C ALA A 70 -19.72 -12.83 -1.45
N GLY A 71 -20.48 -11.95 -2.09
CA GLY A 71 -20.26 -11.55 -3.49
C GLY A 71 -19.37 -10.34 -3.69
N GLY A 72 -18.89 -9.67 -2.63
CA GLY A 72 -18.04 -8.49 -2.81
C GLY A 72 -17.76 -7.68 -1.57
N LEU A 73 -17.17 -6.51 -1.77
CA LEU A 73 -16.88 -5.58 -0.69
C LEU A 73 -17.10 -4.11 -1.12
N MET A 74 -17.25 -3.26 -0.14
CA MET A 74 -17.16 -1.80 -0.26
C MET A 74 -15.96 -1.33 0.56
N ALA A 75 -15.13 -0.49 -0.03
CA ALA A 75 -13.90 -0.01 0.60
C ALA A 75 -13.57 1.42 0.20
N ASP A 76 -12.78 2.09 1.07
CA ASP A 76 -12.13 3.35 0.74
C ASP A 76 -10.70 3.08 0.26
N THR A 77 -10.27 3.80 -0.76
CA THR A 77 -8.96 3.69 -1.43
C THR A 77 -8.18 5.00 -1.36
N GLY A 78 -6.92 4.98 -1.73
CA GLY A 78 -6.10 6.18 -1.83
C GLY A 78 -6.27 6.93 -3.15
N ALA A 79 -6.51 6.20 -4.24
CA ALA A 79 -6.72 6.73 -5.58
C ALA A 79 -8.18 6.59 -6.03
N CYS A 80 -8.54 7.37 -7.05
CA CYS A 80 -9.78 7.13 -7.80
C CYS A 80 -9.54 6.02 -8.82
N HIS A 81 -10.38 4.99 -8.79
CA HIS A 81 -10.30 3.85 -9.70
C HIS A 81 -11.48 3.84 -10.67
N GLY A 82 -11.28 3.32 -11.88
CA GLY A 82 -12.34 3.18 -12.88
C GLY A 82 -13.24 1.97 -12.61
N ALA A 83 -14.55 2.13 -12.80
CA ALA A 83 -15.46 0.99 -12.83
C ALA A 83 -15.13 0.08 -14.02
N GLY A 84 -15.28 -1.23 -13.85
CA GLY A 84 -14.93 -2.25 -14.84
C GLY A 84 -13.49 -2.74 -14.76
N ALA A 85 -12.62 -2.14 -13.94
CA ALA A 85 -11.24 -2.59 -13.79
C ALA A 85 -11.20 -3.95 -13.07
N ALA A 86 -10.45 -4.91 -13.64
CA ALA A 86 -10.12 -6.16 -12.98
C ALA A 86 -9.05 -5.92 -11.91
N VAL A 87 -9.24 -6.49 -10.73
CA VAL A 87 -8.34 -6.34 -9.58
C VAL A 87 -8.25 -7.66 -8.82
N VAL A 88 -7.13 -7.85 -8.13
CA VAL A 88 -7.02 -8.89 -7.10
C VAL A 88 -7.10 -8.22 -5.75
N VAL A 89 -8.04 -8.67 -4.92
CA VAL A 89 -8.16 -8.25 -3.53
C VAL A 89 -7.32 -9.18 -2.66
N GLU A 90 -6.28 -8.66 -2.03
CA GLU A 90 -5.47 -9.41 -1.05
C GLU A 90 -5.89 -8.99 0.37
N LEU A 91 -6.64 -9.84 1.04
CA LEU A 91 -7.16 -9.59 2.39
C LEU A 91 -6.11 -9.81 3.48
N ASN A 92 -5.23 -10.77 3.25
CA ASN A 92 -4.07 -11.10 4.08
C ASN A 92 -2.97 -11.57 3.12
N SER A 93 -1.75 -11.77 3.60
CA SER A 93 -0.63 -12.24 2.76
C SER A 93 -0.86 -13.58 2.05
N GLU A 94 -1.95 -14.28 2.36
CA GLU A 94 -2.23 -15.65 1.87
C GLU A 94 -3.56 -15.75 1.10
N GLN A 95 -4.48 -14.79 1.26
CA GLN A 95 -5.81 -14.87 0.67
C GLN A 95 -6.00 -13.82 -0.41
N ARG A 96 -6.02 -14.27 -1.65
CA ARG A 96 -6.24 -13.46 -2.85
C ARG A 96 -7.54 -13.84 -3.51
N ILE A 97 -8.32 -12.85 -3.89
CA ILE A 97 -9.65 -12.99 -4.49
C ILE A 97 -9.67 -12.18 -5.77
N ASP A 98 -9.89 -12.84 -6.90
CA ASP A 98 -10.10 -12.17 -8.18
C ASP A 98 -11.44 -11.44 -8.19
N ALA A 99 -11.42 -10.21 -8.66
CA ALA A 99 -12.56 -9.34 -8.52
C ALA A 99 -12.60 -8.26 -9.62
N THR A 100 -13.72 -7.55 -9.70
CA THR A 100 -13.91 -6.42 -10.61
C THR A 100 -14.48 -5.23 -9.84
N ILE A 101 -13.99 -4.03 -10.10
CA ILE A 101 -14.57 -2.80 -9.55
C ILE A 101 -15.92 -2.57 -10.23
N LEU A 102 -17.01 -2.75 -9.49
CA LEU A 102 -18.36 -2.63 -10.04
C LEU A 102 -18.84 -1.19 -10.13
N TRP A 103 -18.53 -0.39 -9.11
CA TRP A 103 -18.91 1.01 -9.05
C TRP A 103 -17.87 1.82 -8.25
N THR A 104 -17.85 3.13 -8.52
CA THR A 104 -16.95 4.08 -7.83
C THR A 104 -17.70 5.33 -7.43
N ARG A 105 -17.37 5.89 -6.28
CA ARG A 105 -17.86 7.18 -5.79
C ARG A 105 -16.73 7.93 -5.08
N GLY A 106 -16.01 8.77 -5.83
CA GLY A 106 -14.76 9.35 -5.35
C GLY A 106 -13.73 8.26 -5.06
N THR A 107 -13.20 8.22 -3.86
CA THR A 107 -12.29 7.17 -3.39
C THR A 107 -12.98 5.96 -2.76
N THR A 108 -14.30 5.93 -2.70
CA THR A 108 -15.05 4.76 -2.25
C THR A 108 -15.42 3.90 -3.47
N ILE A 109 -15.14 2.61 -3.36
CA ILE A 109 -15.38 1.63 -4.42
C ILE A 109 -16.24 0.48 -3.95
N GLY A 110 -17.04 -0.09 -4.85
CA GLY A 110 -17.67 -1.39 -4.68
C GLY A 110 -17.01 -2.40 -5.61
N VAL A 111 -16.53 -3.47 -5.02
CA VAL A 111 -15.81 -4.54 -5.72
C VAL A 111 -16.65 -5.80 -5.69
N LYS A 112 -16.86 -6.40 -6.85
CA LYS A 112 -17.54 -7.68 -7.02
C LYS A 112 -16.48 -8.77 -7.09
N PHE A 113 -16.60 -9.80 -6.29
CA PHE A 113 -15.78 -11.00 -6.40
C PHE A 113 -16.21 -11.81 -7.63
N ASN A 114 -15.26 -12.44 -8.30
CA ASN A 114 -15.55 -13.29 -9.45
C ASN A 114 -16.24 -14.59 -9.01
N GLU A 115 -15.94 -15.05 -7.80
CA GLU A 115 -16.57 -16.19 -7.14
C GLU A 115 -17.01 -15.79 -5.73
N ASP A 116 -18.14 -16.34 -5.27
CA ASP A 116 -18.62 -16.09 -3.92
C ASP A 116 -17.65 -16.66 -2.88
N VAL A 117 -17.40 -15.91 -1.81
CA VAL A 117 -16.49 -16.29 -0.74
C VAL A 117 -17.21 -16.60 0.56
N ASP A 118 -16.68 -17.52 1.35
CA ASP A 118 -17.15 -17.73 2.72
C ASP A 118 -16.62 -16.63 3.65
N VAL A 119 -17.47 -15.63 3.89
CA VAL A 119 -17.14 -14.51 4.79
C VAL A 119 -16.80 -15.00 6.20
N ARG A 120 -17.40 -16.10 6.66
CA ARG A 120 -17.12 -16.66 7.99
C ARG A 120 -15.72 -17.24 8.07
N GLU A 121 -15.26 -17.88 7.01
CA GLU A 121 -13.90 -18.37 6.90
C GLU A 121 -12.89 -17.22 6.88
N ILE A 122 -13.13 -16.19 6.06
CA ILE A 122 -12.33 -14.96 6.04
C ILE A 122 -12.19 -14.36 7.44
N LEU A 123 -13.29 -14.30 8.19
CA LEU A 123 -13.32 -13.75 9.53
C LEU A 123 -12.67 -14.68 10.57
N ALA A 124 -12.75 -16.00 10.38
CA ALA A 124 -12.17 -17.00 11.28
C ALA A 124 -10.63 -16.98 11.23
N HIS A 125 -10.05 -16.83 10.04
CA HIS A 125 -8.60 -16.73 9.85
C HIS A 125 -7.97 -15.47 10.48
N ARG A 126 -8.79 -14.51 10.89
CA ARG A 126 -8.37 -13.27 11.56
C ARG A 126 -8.23 -13.38 13.07
N ARG A 127 -8.67 -14.48 13.70
CA ARG A 127 -8.46 -14.66 15.13
C ARG A 127 -6.97 -14.83 15.38
N PRO A 128 -6.32 -13.90 16.10
CA PRO A 128 -4.90 -14.06 16.40
C PRO A 128 -4.74 -15.36 17.19
N ARG A 129 -3.99 -16.30 16.63
CA ARG A 129 -3.50 -17.44 17.41
C ARG A 129 -2.65 -16.84 18.53
N ILE A 130 -2.79 -17.35 19.76
CA ILE A 130 -2.03 -16.88 20.92
C ILE A 130 -0.54 -16.77 20.54
N GLY A 131 0.03 -15.58 20.67
CA GLY A 131 1.43 -15.29 20.30
C GLY A 131 1.70 -14.88 18.85
N TYR A 132 0.73 -14.92 17.96
CA TYR A 132 0.90 -14.52 16.55
C TYR A 132 0.24 -13.14 16.29
N ARG A 133 1.06 -12.16 15.91
CA ARG A 133 0.53 -10.87 15.38
C ARG A 133 0.45 -10.97 13.87
N PRO A 134 -0.74 -10.78 13.27
CA PRO A 134 -0.86 -10.74 11.82
C PRO A 134 0.12 -9.70 11.24
N ARG A 135 0.81 -10.06 10.17
CA ARG A 135 1.69 -9.11 9.49
C ARG A 135 0.83 -8.03 8.84
N PRO A 136 1.18 -6.75 9.01
CA PRO A 136 0.50 -5.67 8.29
C PRO A 136 0.58 -5.89 6.78
N THR A 137 -0.48 -5.52 6.07
CA THR A 137 -0.52 -5.49 4.60
C THR A 137 0.65 -4.65 4.08
N ARG A 138 1.45 -5.20 3.17
CA ARG A 138 2.62 -4.57 2.57
C ARG A 138 2.40 -4.30 1.10
N LEU A 139 2.83 -3.14 0.66
CA LEU A 139 2.79 -2.70 -0.72
C LEU A 139 4.21 -2.77 -1.28
N ALA A 140 4.36 -3.50 -2.38
CA ALA A 140 5.59 -3.44 -3.15
C ALA A 140 5.65 -2.08 -3.85
N ILE A 141 6.67 -1.32 -3.58
CA ILE A 141 6.87 0.02 -4.16
C ILE A 141 8.34 0.31 -4.28
N ARG A 142 8.74 0.85 -5.42
CA ARG A 142 10.11 1.31 -5.63
C ARG A 142 10.14 2.82 -5.65
N CYS A 143 10.86 3.41 -4.71
CA CYS A 143 11.06 4.86 -4.65
C CYS A 143 12.28 5.19 -3.80
N GLY A 144 12.83 6.40 -4.05
CA GLY A 144 13.92 6.92 -3.25
C GLY A 144 13.49 7.32 -1.84
N ALA A 145 14.39 7.11 -0.89
CA ALA A 145 14.25 7.61 0.46
C ALA A 145 15.61 8.02 1.02
N THR A 146 15.58 8.75 2.13
CA THR A 146 16.79 9.07 2.91
C THR A 146 16.62 8.49 4.31
N VAL A 147 17.62 7.74 4.76
CA VAL A 147 17.68 7.21 6.13
C VAL A 147 18.77 7.92 6.89
N ARG A 148 18.43 8.47 8.05
CA ARG A 148 19.40 9.05 8.99
C ARG A 148 19.69 8.05 10.10
N ILE A 149 20.97 7.67 10.23
CA ILE A 149 21.48 6.75 11.25
C ILE A 149 22.63 7.44 11.98
N GLY A 150 22.50 7.66 13.30
CA GLY A 150 23.59 8.23 14.12
C GLY A 150 24.14 9.56 13.63
N GLY A 151 23.39 10.35 12.85
CA GLY A 151 23.85 11.62 12.28
C GLY A 151 24.25 11.55 10.80
N HIS A 152 24.48 10.37 10.25
CA HIS A 152 24.79 10.17 8.82
C HIS A 152 23.52 9.98 8.00
N TYR A 153 23.54 10.48 6.76
CA TYR A 153 22.42 10.37 5.82
C TYR A 153 22.78 9.40 4.70
N HIS A 154 21.92 8.41 4.49
CA HIS A 154 22.06 7.39 3.45
C HIS A 154 20.91 7.53 2.47
N ARG A 155 21.22 7.69 1.18
CA ARG A 155 20.21 7.56 0.12
C ARG A 155 19.97 6.09 -0.13
N VAL A 156 18.73 5.68 -0.15
CA VAL A 156 18.31 4.27 -0.20
C VAL A 156 17.12 4.11 -1.14
N GLU A 157 16.90 2.88 -1.60
CA GLU A 157 15.71 2.51 -2.36
C GLU A 157 14.74 1.72 -1.47
N VAL A 158 13.48 2.13 -1.47
CA VAL A 158 12.39 1.43 -0.79
C VAL A 158 11.95 0.25 -1.65
N GLN A 159 11.71 -0.90 -1.02
CA GLN A 159 11.24 -2.13 -1.67
C GLN A 159 9.77 -2.45 -1.32
N ASP A 160 9.40 -2.23 -0.08
CA ASP A 160 8.01 -2.33 0.37
C ASP A 160 7.74 -1.39 1.55
N ILE A 161 6.48 -1.01 1.70
CA ILE A 161 5.99 -0.19 2.81
C ILE A 161 4.67 -0.74 3.34
N SER A 162 4.43 -0.54 4.64
CA SER A 162 3.17 -0.83 5.32
C SER A 162 2.87 0.26 6.34
N LEU A 163 1.71 0.22 6.97
CA LEU A 163 1.40 1.15 8.07
C LEU A 163 2.42 1.07 9.22
N GLY A 164 2.98 -0.11 9.48
CA GLY A 164 3.86 -0.34 10.63
C GLY A 164 5.35 -0.35 10.33
N GLY A 165 5.78 -0.28 9.08
CA GLY A 165 7.19 -0.40 8.74
C GLY A 165 7.51 -0.34 7.26
N ILE A 166 8.79 -0.42 6.96
CA ILE A 166 9.33 -0.29 5.61
C ILE A 166 10.51 -1.26 5.42
N LYS A 167 10.62 -1.84 4.24
CA LYS A 167 11.80 -2.55 3.77
C LYS A 167 12.53 -1.69 2.75
N LEU A 168 13.82 -1.56 2.90
CA LEU A 168 14.65 -0.75 2.02
C LEU A 168 16.03 -1.38 1.83
N GLU A 169 16.68 -0.99 0.76
CA GLU A 169 18.06 -1.34 0.49
C GLU A 169 18.98 -0.45 1.33
N LEU A 170 19.88 -1.08 2.08
CA LEU A 170 20.81 -0.37 2.98
C LEU A 170 22.10 -1.16 3.08
N HIS A 171 23.23 -0.53 2.76
CA HIS A 171 24.52 -1.21 2.74
C HIS A 171 25.30 -1.12 4.07
N GLU A 172 24.67 -0.62 5.12
CA GLU A 172 25.29 -0.52 6.46
C GLU A 172 24.97 -1.73 7.34
N LEU A 173 25.96 -2.59 7.54
CA LEU A 173 25.85 -3.85 8.30
C LEU A 173 25.54 -3.67 9.80
N ALA A 174 26.08 -2.62 10.43
CA ALA A 174 25.98 -2.43 11.89
C ALA A 174 24.78 -1.59 12.33
N CYS A 175 23.62 -1.75 11.66
CA CYS A 175 22.44 -0.90 11.90
C CYS A 175 21.33 -1.57 12.72
N VAL A 176 21.36 -2.89 12.92
CA VAL A 176 20.29 -3.59 13.65
C VAL A 176 20.19 -3.08 15.09
N GLY A 177 18.97 -2.81 15.53
CA GLY A 177 18.67 -2.23 16.86
C GLY A 177 18.81 -0.71 16.92
N LYS A 178 19.45 -0.06 15.94
CA LYS A 178 19.58 1.39 15.92
C LYS A 178 18.26 2.08 15.64
N THR A 179 18.05 3.22 16.28
CA THR A 179 16.97 4.15 15.93
C THR A 179 17.38 4.95 14.72
N VAL A 180 16.46 5.05 13.76
CA VAL A 180 16.65 5.74 12.49
C VAL A 180 15.48 6.68 12.20
N VAL A 181 15.70 7.66 11.33
CA VAL A 181 14.63 8.47 10.75
C VAL A 181 14.63 8.21 9.26
N VAL A 182 13.48 7.77 8.75
CA VAL A 182 13.26 7.51 7.32
C VAL A 182 12.43 8.65 6.75
N ALA A 183 12.91 9.29 5.72
CA ALA A 183 12.22 10.32 4.94
C ALA A 183 12.01 9.78 3.52
N VAL A 184 10.79 9.42 3.18
CA VAL A 184 10.35 9.07 1.83
C VAL A 184 9.80 10.32 1.18
N GLU A 185 10.05 10.49 -0.11
CA GLU A 185 9.57 11.65 -0.86
C GLU A 185 8.05 11.81 -0.74
N SER A 186 7.60 13.02 -0.41
CA SER A 186 6.18 13.39 -0.24
C SER A 186 5.44 12.65 0.89
N LEU A 187 6.17 11.92 1.74
CA LEU A 187 5.64 11.32 2.96
C LEU A 187 6.33 11.96 4.17
N ARG A 188 5.63 12.10 5.28
CA ARG A 188 6.27 12.63 6.51
C ARG A 188 7.43 11.76 6.94
N ALA A 189 8.49 12.37 7.48
CA ALA A 189 9.59 11.63 8.06
C ALA A 189 9.13 10.78 9.26
N VAL A 190 9.53 9.51 9.28
CA VAL A 190 9.10 8.54 10.29
C VAL A 190 10.28 8.02 11.08
N LYS A 191 10.17 8.07 12.42
CA LYS A 191 11.14 7.47 13.32
C LYS A 191 10.87 5.98 13.48
N GLY A 192 11.91 5.14 13.38
CA GLY A 192 11.79 3.70 13.49
C GLY A 192 13.02 3.05 14.09
N VAL A 193 12.99 1.73 14.20
CA VAL A 193 14.09 0.89 14.67
C VAL A 193 14.36 -0.18 13.63
N VAL A 194 15.63 -0.34 13.25
CA VAL A 194 16.05 -1.44 12.37
C VAL A 194 15.89 -2.75 13.10
N ARG A 195 15.02 -3.62 12.62
CA ARG A 195 14.72 -4.92 13.26
C ARG A 195 15.53 -6.06 12.70
N TRP A 196 15.86 -6.00 11.43
CA TRP A 196 16.66 -7.01 10.77
C TRP A 196 17.44 -6.39 9.61
N TYR A 197 18.54 -7.05 9.25
CA TYR A 197 19.35 -6.76 8.09
C TYR A 197 19.77 -8.09 7.46
N HIS A 198 19.55 -8.23 6.15
CA HIS A 198 19.91 -9.42 5.40
C HIS A 198 20.08 -9.07 3.91
N ASP A 199 21.17 -9.55 3.30
CA ASP A 199 21.47 -9.40 1.87
C ASP A 199 21.34 -7.96 1.32
N GLY A 200 21.86 -6.98 2.06
CA GLY A 200 21.79 -5.58 1.65
C GLY A 200 20.43 -4.91 1.89
N TYR A 201 19.47 -5.62 2.50
CA TYR A 201 18.16 -5.09 2.84
C TYR A 201 17.99 -4.93 4.35
N ALA A 202 17.29 -3.90 4.74
CA ALA A 202 16.93 -3.64 6.12
C ALA A 202 15.41 -3.54 6.29
N GLY A 203 14.90 -4.15 7.36
CA GLY A 203 13.51 -3.96 7.80
C GLY A 203 13.45 -3.03 8.98
N ILE A 204 12.70 -1.94 8.83
CA ILE A 204 12.52 -0.90 9.84
C ILE A 204 11.07 -0.95 10.33
N VAL A 205 10.87 -1.06 11.65
CA VAL A 205 9.58 -0.93 12.29
C VAL A 205 9.42 0.50 12.79
N PHE A 206 8.33 1.14 12.43
CA PHE A 206 8.02 2.50 12.84
C PHE A 206 7.69 2.56 14.33
N GLN A 207 8.18 3.56 15.05
CA GLN A 207 7.84 3.79 16.45
C GLN A 207 6.37 4.24 16.60
N ARG A 208 5.88 5.01 15.63
CA ARG A 208 4.48 5.39 15.47
C ARG A 208 4.05 4.99 14.07
N PRO A 209 3.13 4.05 13.93
CA PRO A 209 2.61 3.66 12.63
C PRO A 209 2.08 4.87 11.83
N LEU A 210 2.12 4.76 10.53
CA LEU A 210 1.41 5.66 9.64
C LEU A 210 -0.10 5.43 9.82
N ARG A 211 -0.87 6.50 9.70
CA ARG A 211 -2.32 6.35 9.60
C ARG A 211 -2.67 5.86 8.20
N PHE A 212 -3.81 5.18 8.08
CA PHE A 212 -4.28 4.68 6.79
C PHE A 212 -4.37 5.83 5.77
N GLU A 213 -4.98 6.94 6.16
CA GLU A 213 -5.19 8.11 5.30
C GLU A 213 -3.87 8.67 4.76
N GLU A 214 -2.83 8.76 5.61
CA GLU A 214 -1.52 9.27 5.22
C GLU A 214 -0.88 8.40 4.13
N LEU A 215 -0.91 7.08 4.31
CA LEU A 215 -0.30 6.15 3.36
C LEU A 215 -1.15 6.02 2.10
N ALA A 216 -2.48 5.97 2.23
CA ALA A 216 -3.41 5.87 1.12
C ALA A 216 -3.35 7.12 0.21
N GLU A 217 -3.37 8.33 0.79
CA GLU A 217 -3.24 9.58 0.02
C GLU A 217 -1.90 9.65 -0.72
N TRP A 218 -0.81 9.27 -0.03
CA TRP A 218 0.51 9.25 -0.65
C TRP A 218 0.60 8.27 -1.82
N LEU A 219 0.02 7.07 -1.68
CA LEU A 219 -0.07 6.09 -2.75
C LEU A 219 -0.94 6.56 -3.91
N GLY A 220 -2.12 7.11 -3.60
CA GLY A 220 -3.06 7.62 -4.58
C GLY A 220 -2.43 8.65 -5.50
N LYS A 221 -1.72 9.62 -4.95
CA LYS A 221 -0.96 10.60 -5.75
C LYS A 221 0.07 9.96 -6.67
N ARG A 222 0.73 8.90 -6.25
CA ARG A 222 1.72 8.18 -7.08
C ARG A 222 1.04 7.41 -8.22
N ILE A 223 -0.09 6.75 -7.94
CA ILE A 223 -0.88 6.04 -8.94
C ILE A 223 -1.41 7.03 -9.99
N GLU A 224 -1.95 8.17 -9.56
CA GLU A 224 -2.43 9.22 -10.46
C GLU A 224 -1.33 9.76 -11.37
N ILE A 225 -0.15 10.05 -10.81
CA ILE A 225 1.02 10.51 -11.57
C ILE A 225 1.44 9.44 -12.58
N ALA A 226 1.54 8.18 -12.18
CA ALA A 226 1.93 7.08 -13.07
C ALA A 226 0.92 6.91 -14.22
N SER A 227 -0.38 7.02 -13.94
CA SER A 227 -1.45 6.94 -14.93
C SER A 227 -1.38 8.09 -15.95
N LEU A 228 -1.04 9.31 -15.53
CA LEU A 228 -0.83 10.44 -16.41
C LEU A 228 0.34 10.20 -17.37
N TYR A 229 1.45 9.66 -16.90
CA TYR A 229 2.59 9.33 -17.77
C TYR A 229 2.27 8.19 -18.73
N ALA A 230 1.52 7.19 -18.33
CA ALA A 230 1.10 6.07 -19.17
C ALA A 230 0.16 6.54 -20.30
N SER A 231 -0.73 7.50 -20.02
CA SER A 231 -1.67 8.05 -21.01
C SER A 231 -1.04 9.05 -21.98
N THR A 232 0.09 9.65 -21.61
CA THR A 232 0.75 10.67 -22.47
C THR A 232 1.60 10.05 -23.58
N GLY A 233 1.86 8.74 -23.58
CA GLY A 233 2.69 8.01 -24.55
C GLY A 233 4.12 8.55 -24.61
N PRO A 234 5.13 7.80 -25.09
CA PRO A 234 6.42 8.39 -25.36
C PRO A 234 6.23 9.47 -26.43
N LEU A 235 6.68 10.71 -26.13
CA LEU A 235 6.81 11.75 -27.13
C LEU A 235 7.71 11.17 -28.23
N THR A 236 7.08 10.65 -29.28
CA THR A 236 7.79 10.27 -30.50
C THR A 236 8.41 11.56 -31.02
N HIS A 237 9.70 11.71 -30.78
CA HIS A 237 10.49 12.66 -31.56
C HIS A 237 10.24 12.32 -33.03
N ALA A 238 9.44 13.15 -33.68
CA ALA A 238 9.30 13.09 -35.13
C ALA A 238 10.73 13.13 -35.72
N PRO A 239 11.10 12.23 -36.64
CA PRO A 239 12.39 12.28 -37.27
C PRO A 239 12.47 13.61 -38.02
N ARG A 240 13.44 14.43 -37.60
CA ARG A 240 13.78 15.68 -38.26
C ARG A 240 14.05 15.35 -39.72
N ALA A 241 13.22 15.84 -40.63
CA ALA A 241 13.36 15.67 -42.06
C ALA A 241 14.80 15.98 -42.47
N ALA A 242 15.45 14.99 -43.04
CA ALA A 242 16.80 15.14 -43.61
C ALA A 242 16.68 16.12 -44.83
N GLY A 243 17.10 17.33 -44.58
CA GLY A 243 17.35 18.29 -45.65
C GLY A 243 18.48 17.77 -46.53
N THR A 244 18.17 17.51 -47.79
CA THR A 244 19.11 17.27 -48.87
C THR A 244 19.98 18.50 -49.07
N GLY A 245 21.23 18.43 -48.56
CA GLY A 245 22.29 19.40 -48.83
C GLY A 245 23.55 18.67 -49.20
N ARG A 246 23.83 18.48 -50.47
CA ARG A 246 25.12 18.09 -51.02
C ARG A 246 26.16 19.11 -50.60
N SER A 247 27.22 18.68 -49.94
CA SER A 247 28.53 19.34 -50.01
C SER A 247 29.63 18.34 -49.78
N THR A 248 30.36 18.09 -50.84
CA THR A 248 31.59 17.32 -50.98
C THR A 248 32.74 18.11 -50.37
N ILE A 249 33.41 17.59 -49.36
CA ILE A 249 34.82 17.91 -49.07
C ILE A 249 35.44 16.64 -48.46
N GLY A 250 36.38 16.07 -49.23
CA GLY A 250 37.23 14.98 -48.79
C GLY A 250 38.40 15.50 -47.93
N PHE A 251 38.84 14.68 -46.98
CA PHE A 251 40.22 14.65 -46.48
C PHE A 251 40.50 13.24 -45.92
N SER A 252 41.35 12.54 -46.60
CA SER A 252 42.65 11.94 -46.31
C SER A 252 42.80 11.14 -44.98
N THR A 253 43.05 9.89 -45.19
CA THR A 253 43.67 8.81 -44.40
C THR A 253 44.74 9.23 -43.41
N GLY A 254 44.67 8.65 -42.19
CA GLY A 254 45.74 8.58 -41.22
C GLY A 254 45.62 7.33 -40.38
N SER A 255 46.25 6.26 -40.82
CA SER A 255 46.46 5.01 -40.16
C SER A 255 47.45 5.17 -39.01
N TYR A 256 47.10 4.76 -37.78
CA TYR A 256 48.11 4.47 -36.73
C TYR A 256 47.85 3.09 -36.12
N ASP A 257 48.77 2.22 -36.51
CA ASP A 257 49.04 0.89 -36.01
C ASP A 257 49.79 1.01 -34.67
N VAL A 258 49.32 0.42 -33.59
CA VAL A 258 50.08 0.20 -32.36
C VAL A 258 49.87 -1.21 -31.86
N ARG A 259 50.91 -2.02 -32.04
CA ARG A 259 51.05 -3.39 -31.53
C ARG A 259 51.25 -3.41 -30.00
N PRO A 260 50.89 -4.50 -29.33
CA PRO A 260 51.08 -4.66 -27.88
C PRO A 260 52.49 -5.13 -27.54
N ARG A 261 53.06 -4.58 -26.47
CA ARG A 261 54.29 -5.12 -25.82
C ARG A 261 53.89 -6.06 -24.69
N ARG A 262 54.43 -7.28 -24.77
CA ARG A 262 54.55 -8.20 -23.66
C ARG A 262 55.72 -7.77 -22.76
N GLY A 263 55.53 -7.97 -21.47
CA GLY A 263 56.51 -7.87 -20.41
C GLY A 263 55.80 -8.21 -19.10
#